data_8466b278067d2383c56a113de6a4255a
#
_entry.id   8466b278067d2383c56a113de6a4255a
#
_cell.length_a   1.000
_cell.length_b   1.000
_cell.length_c   1.000
_cell.angle_alpha   90.00
_cell.angle_beta   90.00
_cell.angle_gamma   90.00
#
_symmetry.space_group_name_H-M   'P 1'
#
loop_
_entity.id
_entity.type
_entity.pdbx_description
1 polymer ?
#
loop_
_entity_poly.entity_id
_entity_poly.type
_entity_poly.pdbx_seq_one_letter_code
_entity_poly.pdbx_strand_id
1 'polypeptide(L)'
;MVTAPLPGVNMMKKILVTGASGGIGSQTAVAFAKCGCDVALHYSKNSEKAESLAKKLTNEYGINAFAVQADVSDYESVCKMFDEIDSRFGNLDVLVNNAGIAQQKLFTDITPDEWKKMTGVNLDGVFYCSQQVLKRYMIKNHSGVILNISSMWGQVGASCEVHYS
;
A
#
# COMPACT_ATOMS: atom_id res chain seq x y z
N MET A 1 26.76 6.46 1.19
CA MET A 1 27.19 5.74 -0.01
C MET A 1 25.94 5.19 -0.67
N VAL A 2 25.58 5.73 -1.83
CA VAL A 2 24.46 5.18 -2.64
C VAL A 2 25.07 4.01 -3.39
N THR A 3 24.63 2.78 -3.07
CA THR A 3 25.04 1.60 -3.83
C THR A 3 24.42 1.71 -5.22
N ALA A 4 25.27 1.76 -6.25
CA ALA A 4 24.83 1.72 -7.64
C ALA A 4 23.97 0.47 -7.89
N PRO A 5 22.94 0.55 -8.74
CA PRO A 5 22.13 -0.62 -9.09
C PRO A 5 23.01 -1.69 -9.74
N LEU A 6 22.75 -2.95 -9.38
CA LEU A 6 23.45 -4.10 -9.96
C LEU A 6 23.28 -4.10 -11.50
N PRO A 7 24.35 -4.31 -12.27
CA PRO A 7 24.26 -4.34 -13.73
C PRO A 7 23.45 -5.56 -14.18
N GLY A 8 22.37 -5.33 -14.94
CA GLY A 8 21.56 -6.37 -15.58
C GLY A 8 20.06 -6.37 -15.22
N VAL A 9 19.57 -5.52 -14.33
CA VAL A 9 18.13 -5.40 -13.99
C VAL A 9 17.69 -3.98 -14.35
N ASN A 10 17.56 -3.71 -15.63
CA ASN A 10 17.00 -2.45 -16.13
C ASN A 10 15.53 -2.66 -16.52
N MET A 11 14.68 -2.92 -15.53
CA MET A 11 13.27 -2.59 -15.64
C MET A 11 12.90 -1.78 -14.42
N MET A 12 12.60 -0.50 -14.60
CA MET A 12 12.03 0.36 -13.56
C MET A 12 10.75 -0.32 -13.08
N LYS A 13 10.83 -0.96 -11.91
CA LYS A 13 9.67 -1.66 -11.33
C LYS A 13 8.67 -0.63 -10.84
N LYS A 14 7.40 -0.96 -10.98
CA LYS A 14 6.26 -0.13 -10.61
C LYS A 14 5.63 -0.69 -9.35
N ILE A 15 5.56 0.14 -8.33
CA ILE A 15 5.21 -0.24 -6.98
C ILE A 15 3.95 0.50 -6.54
N LEU A 16 2.99 -0.19 -5.96
CA LEU A 16 1.92 0.43 -5.17
C LEU A 16 2.18 0.20 -3.69
N VAL A 17 2.20 1.29 -2.92
CA VAL A 17 2.24 1.23 -1.45
C VAL A 17 0.93 1.76 -0.90
N THR A 18 0.12 0.89 -0.29
CA THR A 18 -1.11 1.33 0.37
C THR A 18 -0.81 1.98 1.72
N GLY A 19 -1.55 3.04 2.08
CA GLY A 19 -1.29 3.80 3.30
C GLY A 19 0.06 4.55 3.30
N ALA A 20 0.52 5.00 2.14
CA ALA A 20 1.82 5.67 1.96
C ALA A 20 1.91 7.06 2.60
N SER A 21 0.79 7.65 3.04
CA SER A 21 0.79 8.88 3.86
C SER A 21 1.16 8.66 5.33
N GLY A 22 1.23 7.41 5.78
CA GLY A 22 1.60 7.01 7.14
C GLY A 22 3.10 6.74 7.32
N GLY A 23 3.53 6.53 8.57
CA GLY A 23 4.95 6.39 8.93
C GLY A 23 5.68 5.27 8.19
N ILE A 24 5.22 4.01 8.31
CA ILE A 24 5.85 2.84 7.67
C ILE A 24 5.72 2.93 6.14
N GLY A 25 4.51 3.21 5.65
CA GLY A 25 4.26 3.27 4.21
C GLY A 25 5.07 4.34 3.49
N SER A 26 5.24 5.52 4.11
CA SER A 26 6.06 6.58 3.52
C SER A 26 7.54 6.19 3.44
N GLN A 27 8.09 5.56 4.48
CA GLN A 27 9.48 5.09 4.47
C GLN A 27 9.70 3.94 3.48
N THR A 28 8.71 3.05 3.36
CA THR A 28 8.71 1.98 2.35
C THR A 28 8.75 2.57 0.93
N ALA A 29 7.93 3.58 0.65
CA ALA A 29 7.93 4.27 -0.63
C ALA A 29 9.29 4.95 -0.92
N VAL A 30 9.90 5.61 0.07
CA VAL A 30 11.24 6.19 -0.04
C VAL A 30 12.29 5.11 -0.34
N ALA A 31 12.21 3.95 0.30
CA ALA A 31 13.16 2.86 0.07
C ALA A 31 13.10 2.34 -1.38
N PHE A 32 11.90 2.15 -1.92
CA PHE A 32 11.73 1.77 -3.34
C PHE A 32 12.20 2.87 -4.30
N ALA A 33 11.89 4.14 -4.01
CA ALA A 33 12.34 5.27 -4.81
C ALA A 33 13.88 5.36 -4.89
N LYS A 34 14.58 5.12 -3.77
CA LYS A 34 16.06 5.04 -3.73
C LYS A 34 16.63 3.94 -4.62
N CYS A 35 15.86 2.88 -4.86
CA CYS A 35 16.23 1.81 -5.78
C CYS A 35 15.86 2.11 -7.25
N GLY A 36 15.35 3.31 -7.55
CA GLY A 36 14.96 3.72 -8.90
C GLY A 36 13.61 3.16 -9.36
N CYS A 37 12.75 2.73 -8.42
CA CYS A 37 11.41 2.24 -8.73
C CYS A 37 10.40 3.39 -8.84
N ASP A 38 9.47 3.30 -9.77
CA ASP A 38 8.30 4.17 -9.84
C ASP A 38 7.29 3.80 -8.74
N VAL A 39 6.69 4.78 -8.07
CA VAL A 39 5.86 4.51 -6.89
C VAL A 39 4.51 5.22 -6.94
N ALA A 40 3.43 4.46 -6.91
CA ALA A 40 2.08 4.95 -6.61
C ALA A 40 1.88 4.97 -5.09
N LEU A 41 1.54 6.13 -4.56
CA LEU A 41 1.41 6.43 -3.13
C LEU A 41 -0.07 6.50 -2.77
N HIS A 42 -0.64 5.39 -2.30
CA HIS A 42 -2.04 5.41 -1.90
C HIS A 42 -2.24 6.10 -0.55
N TYR A 43 -3.31 6.92 -0.50
CA TYR A 43 -3.83 7.53 0.72
C TYR A 43 -5.35 7.41 0.81
N SER A 44 -5.89 7.42 2.03
CA SER A 44 -7.35 7.45 2.24
C SER A 44 -7.86 8.90 2.38
N LYS A 45 -7.31 9.66 3.33
CA LYS A 45 -7.81 11.00 3.70
C LYS A 45 -6.77 12.12 3.55
N ASN A 46 -5.50 11.83 3.66
CA ASN A 46 -4.44 12.85 3.74
C ASN A 46 -3.74 13.00 2.38
N SER A 47 -4.39 13.73 1.47
CA SER A 47 -3.84 14.01 0.12
C SER A 47 -2.54 14.81 0.19
N GLU A 48 -2.50 15.85 1.04
CA GLU A 48 -1.37 16.77 1.13
C GLU A 48 -0.04 16.04 1.43
N LYS A 49 -0.05 15.12 2.40
CA LYS A 49 1.14 14.33 2.72
C LYS A 49 1.56 13.41 1.58
N ALA A 50 0.61 12.75 0.93
CA ALA A 50 0.90 11.83 -0.15
C ALA A 50 1.43 12.57 -1.39
N GLU A 51 0.80 13.68 -1.77
CA GLU A 51 1.23 14.52 -2.90
C GLU A 51 2.59 15.18 -2.66
N SER A 52 2.81 15.71 -1.45
CA SER A 52 4.11 16.27 -1.06
C SER A 52 5.21 15.21 -1.14
N LEU A 53 4.94 14.00 -0.65
CA LEU A 53 5.88 12.89 -0.76
C LEU A 53 6.13 12.52 -2.23
N ALA A 54 5.10 12.43 -3.07
CA ALA A 54 5.24 12.12 -4.49
C ALA A 54 6.17 13.13 -5.20
N LYS A 55 5.92 14.43 -4.99
CA LYS A 55 6.75 15.51 -5.53
C LYS A 55 8.20 15.40 -5.06
N LYS A 56 8.40 15.14 -3.76
CA LYS A 56 9.74 14.94 -3.19
C LYS A 56 10.46 13.77 -3.85
N LEU A 57 9.82 12.61 -3.98
CA LEU A 57 10.42 11.42 -4.56
C LEU A 57 10.79 11.64 -6.04
N THR A 58 9.91 12.28 -6.81
CA THR A 58 10.19 12.62 -8.20
C THR A 58 11.40 13.56 -8.33
N ASN A 59 11.48 14.60 -7.50
CA ASN A 59 12.56 15.59 -7.56
C ASN A 59 13.91 15.01 -7.08
N GLU A 60 13.89 14.18 -6.04
CA GLU A 60 15.11 13.68 -5.39
C GLU A 60 15.71 12.47 -6.12
N TYR A 61 14.86 11.58 -6.67
CA TYR A 61 15.30 10.32 -7.26
C TYR A 61 15.06 10.20 -8.76
N GLY A 62 14.38 11.18 -9.40
CA GLY A 62 14.12 11.18 -10.84
C GLY A 62 13.15 10.09 -11.30
N ILE A 63 12.34 9.54 -10.40
CA ILE A 63 11.35 8.51 -10.69
C ILE A 63 9.98 9.11 -10.99
N ASN A 64 9.08 8.30 -11.56
CA ASN A 64 7.67 8.67 -11.65
C ASN A 64 6.96 8.28 -10.35
N ALA A 65 6.59 9.30 -9.55
CA ALA A 65 5.83 9.08 -8.32
C ALA A 65 4.54 9.92 -8.34
N PHE A 66 3.43 9.33 -7.92
CA PHE A 66 2.16 10.04 -7.80
C PHE A 66 1.33 9.54 -6.62
N ALA A 67 0.47 10.41 -6.12
CA ALA A 67 -0.50 10.07 -5.09
C ALA A 67 -1.80 9.58 -5.73
N VAL A 68 -2.44 8.56 -5.14
CA VAL A 68 -3.73 8.02 -5.57
C VAL A 68 -4.63 7.78 -4.36
N GLN A 69 -5.90 8.15 -4.48
CA GLN A 69 -6.87 8.07 -3.39
C GLN A 69 -7.72 6.81 -3.48
N ALA A 70 -7.95 6.14 -2.35
CA ALA A 70 -9.01 5.15 -2.19
C ALA A 70 -9.43 4.99 -0.74
N ASP A 71 -10.61 4.42 -0.50
CA ASP A 71 -10.91 3.70 0.73
C ASP A 71 -10.69 2.21 0.45
N VAL A 72 -9.67 1.61 1.05
CA VAL A 72 -9.35 0.20 0.80
C VAL A 72 -10.42 -0.77 1.31
N SER A 73 -11.30 -0.33 2.22
CA SER A 73 -12.43 -1.12 2.71
C SER A 73 -13.61 -1.16 1.73
N ASP A 74 -13.58 -0.33 0.68
CA ASP A 74 -14.58 -0.28 -0.38
C ASP A 74 -14.01 -0.84 -1.70
N TYR A 75 -14.58 -1.92 -2.17
CA TYR A 75 -14.15 -2.60 -3.40
C TYR A 75 -14.20 -1.71 -4.64
N GLU A 76 -15.26 -0.90 -4.79
CA GLU A 76 -15.42 0.01 -5.94
C GLU A 76 -14.35 1.13 -5.91
N SER A 77 -14.04 1.63 -4.72
CA SER A 77 -12.97 2.61 -4.53
C SER A 77 -11.61 2.01 -4.91
N VAL A 78 -11.34 0.76 -4.52
CA VAL A 78 -10.12 0.04 -4.91
C VAL A 78 -10.07 -0.15 -6.43
N CYS A 79 -11.17 -0.54 -7.08
CA CYS A 79 -11.20 -0.68 -8.54
C CYS A 79 -10.82 0.63 -9.25
N LYS A 80 -11.39 1.77 -8.83
CA LYS A 80 -11.07 3.11 -9.39
C LYS A 80 -9.60 3.49 -9.16
N MET A 81 -9.04 3.18 -8.01
CA MET A 81 -7.61 3.37 -7.74
C MET A 81 -6.76 2.60 -8.75
N PHE A 82 -7.09 1.34 -9.01
CA PHE A 82 -6.36 0.55 -9.99
C PHE A 82 -6.57 1.03 -11.44
N ASP A 83 -7.73 1.62 -11.78
CA ASP A 83 -7.95 2.24 -13.08
C ASP A 83 -7.03 3.47 -13.28
N GLU A 84 -6.83 4.27 -12.24
CA GLU A 84 -5.88 5.38 -12.27
C GLU A 84 -4.43 4.88 -12.40
N ILE A 85 -4.05 3.84 -11.66
CA ILE A 85 -2.73 3.22 -11.76
C ILE A 85 -2.49 2.66 -13.17
N ASP A 86 -3.49 2.00 -13.75
CA ASP A 86 -3.43 1.52 -15.14
C ASP A 86 -3.15 2.64 -16.13
N SER A 87 -3.87 3.75 -16.00
CA SER A 87 -3.70 4.90 -16.92
C SER A 87 -2.32 5.55 -16.85
N ARG A 88 -1.65 5.49 -15.68
CA ARG A 88 -0.34 6.13 -15.44
C ARG A 88 0.83 5.17 -15.63
N PHE A 89 0.69 3.95 -15.17
CA PHE A 89 1.76 2.95 -15.18
C PHE A 89 1.58 1.88 -16.27
N GLY A 90 0.35 1.48 -16.58
CA GLY A 90 0.06 0.37 -17.51
C GLY A 90 0.48 -1.00 -17.00
N ASN A 91 1.17 -1.08 -15.86
CA ASN A 91 1.61 -2.30 -15.20
C ASN A 91 1.86 -2.06 -13.71
N LEU A 92 1.91 -3.12 -12.92
CA LEU A 92 2.34 -3.08 -11.52
C LEU A 92 3.12 -4.36 -11.17
N ASP A 93 4.34 -4.19 -10.65
CA ASP A 93 5.24 -5.30 -10.33
C ASP A 93 5.21 -5.69 -8.86
N VAL A 94 4.97 -4.72 -7.98
CA VAL A 94 4.95 -4.93 -6.53
C VAL A 94 3.75 -4.22 -5.91
N LEU A 95 3.01 -4.96 -5.11
CA LEU A 95 2.01 -4.43 -4.19
C LEU A 95 2.51 -4.53 -2.76
N VAL A 96 2.50 -3.41 -2.03
CA VAL A 96 2.72 -3.39 -0.58
C VAL A 96 1.40 -3.07 0.11
N ASN A 97 0.76 -4.07 0.68
CA ASN A 97 -0.40 -3.91 1.56
C ASN A 97 0.08 -3.44 2.93
N ASN A 98 0.07 -2.11 3.12
CA ASN A 98 0.49 -1.47 4.36
C ASN A 98 -0.63 -0.63 4.99
N ALA A 99 -1.69 -0.29 4.24
CA ALA A 99 -2.85 0.39 4.81
C ALA A 99 -3.43 -0.44 5.94
N GLY A 100 -3.60 0.18 7.09
CA GLY A 100 -4.13 -0.47 8.28
C GLY A 100 -4.50 0.54 9.35
N ILE A 101 -5.39 0.15 10.23
CA ILE A 101 -5.80 0.88 11.41
C ILE A 101 -5.62 0.02 12.65
N ALA A 102 -5.44 0.65 13.80
CA ALA A 102 -5.41 0.01 15.10
C ALA A 102 -6.30 0.78 16.08
N GLN A 103 -6.85 0.10 17.07
CA GLN A 103 -7.66 0.70 18.10
C GLN A 103 -7.50 -0.11 19.40
N GLN A 104 -7.29 0.58 20.51
CA GLN A 104 -7.30 -0.01 21.84
C GLN A 104 -8.71 0.11 22.45
N LYS A 105 -9.34 -1.04 22.74
CA LYS A 105 -10.67 -1.09 23.34
C LYS A 105 -10.91 -2.45 23.99
N LEU A 106 -11.65 -2.48 25.11
CA LEU A 106 -12.07 -3.74 25.73
C LEU A 106 -12.97 -4.51 24.76
N PHE A 107 -12.82 -5.82 24.72
CA PHE A 107 -13.60 -6.68 23.81
C PHE A 107 -15.12 -6.46 23.95
N THR A 108 -15.60 -6.32 25.19
CA THR A 108 -17.02 -6.09 25.51
C THR A 108 -17.57 -4.77 24.97
N ASP A 109 -16.71 -3.81 24.70
CA ASP A 109 -17.08 -2.45 24.32
C ASP A 109 -16.94 -2.21 22.80
N ILE A 110 -16.33 -3.16 22.07
CA ILE A 110 -16.20 -3.08 20.62
C ILE A 110 -17.59 -3.16 19.98
N THR A 111 -17.95 -2.12 19.25
CA THR A 111 -19.23 -2.12 18.52
C THR A 111 -19.13 -2.91 17.21
N PRO A 112 -20.26 -3.39 16.66
CA PRO A 112 -20.28 -4.03 15.35
C PRO A 112 -19.70 -3.17 14.23
N ASP A 113 -19.87 -1.85 14.28
CA ASP A 113 -19.35 -0.93 13.27
C ASP A 113 -17.83 -0.77 13.39
N GLU A 114 -17.30 -0.70 14.60
CA GLU A 114 -15.85 -0.68 14.83
C GLU A 114 -15.19 -1.98 14.36
N TRP A 115 -15.82 -3.12 14.63
CA TRP A 115 -15.39 -4.43 14.12
C TRP A 115 -15.35 -4.44 12.60
N LYS A 116 -16.46 -4.07 11.93
CA LYS A 116 -16.54 -4.00 10.46
C LYS A 116 -15.50 -3.05 9.86
N LYS A 117 -15.28 -1.90 10.51
CA LYS A 117 -14.28 -0.94 10.06
C LYS A 117 -12.86 -1.52 10.15
N MET A 118 -12.54 -2.20 11.26
CA MET A 118 -11.23 -2.83 11.45
C MET A 118 -10.98 -3.93 10.42
N THR A 119 -11.92 -4.87 10.29
CA THR A 119 -11.81 -5.98 9.32
C THR A 119 -11.86 -5.48 7.89
N GLY A 120 -12.70 -4.49 7.58
CA GLY A 120 -12.79 -3.87 6.25
C GLY A 120 -11.45 -3.29 5.78
N VAL A 121 -10.75 -2.56 6.65
CA VAL A 121 -9.46 -1.98 6.27
C VAL A 121 -8.35 -3.03 6.31
N ASN A 122 -8.22 -3.78 7.42
CA ASN A 122 -7.05 -4.61 7.68
C ASN A 122 -7.10 -5.98 7.00
N LEU A 123 -8.29 -6.47 6.62
CA LEU A 123 -8.48 -7.77 5.98
C LEU A 123 -9.07 -7.65 4.57
N ASP A 124 -10.26 -7.05 4.43
CA ASP A 124 -10.92 -6.95 3.12
C ASP A 124 -10.10 -6.07 2.17
N GLY A 125 -9.50 -4.98 2.64
CA GLY A 125 -8.63 -4.11 1.85
C GLY A 125 -7.41 -4.84 1.29
N VAL A 126 -6.78 -5.72 2.08
CA VAL A 126 -5.68 -6.57 1.64
C VAL A 126 -6.15 -7.54 0.56
N PHE A 127 -7.32 -8.14 0.75
CA PHE A 127 -7.91 -9.04 -0.24
C PHE A 127 -8.24 -8.31 -1.55
N TYR A 128 -8.92 -7.15 -1.49
CA TYR A 128 -9.32 -6.38 -2.68
C TYR A 128 -8.12 -5.93 -3.49
N CYS A 129 -7.12 -5.32 -2.85
CA CYS A 129 -5.89 -4.88 -3.53
C CYS A 129 -5.12 -6.05 -4.14
N SER A 130 -4.98 -7.17 -3.40
CA SER A 130 -4.30 -8.37 -3.89
C SER A 130 -5.05 -8.99 -5.07
N GLN A 131 -6.38 -9.04 -5.01
CA GLN A 131 -7.19 -9.56 -6.12
C GLN A 131 -7.03 -8.71 -7.38
N GLN A 132 -7.05 -7.36 -7.25
CA GLN A 132 -6.91 -6.46 -8.39
C GLN A 132 -5.53 -6.57 -9.04
N VAL A 133 -4.45 -6.57 -8.25
CA VAL A 133 -3.09 -6.68 -8.81
C VAL A 133 -2.86 -8.01 -9.50
N LEU A 134 -3.37 -9.10 -8.94
CA LEU A 134 -3.29 -10.42 -9.56
C LEU A 134 -4.04 -10.47 -10.89
N LYS A 135 -5.32 -10.07 -10.91
CA LYS A 135 -6.17 -10.12 -12.11
C LYS A 135 -5.66 -9.22 -13.25
N ARG A 136 -5.20 -8.02 -12.91
CA ARG A 136 -4.84 -7.01 -13.93
C ARG A 136 -3.44 -7.23 -14.49
N TYR A 137 -2.49 -7.67 -13.66
CA TYR A 137 -1.06 -7.69 -14.03
C TYR A 137 -0.36 -9.02 -13.80
N MET A 138 -0.29 -9.50 -12.55
CA MET A 138 0.68 -10.53 -12.16
C MET A 138 0.40 -11.90 -12.80
N ILE A 139 -0.88 -12.31 -12.93
CA ILE A 139 -1.25 -13.58 -13.58
C ILE A 139 -0.85 -13.54 -15.07
N LYS A 140 -1.19 -12.45 -15.76
CA LYS A 140 -0.85 -12.28 -17.19
C LYS A 140 0.66 -12.25 -17.43
N ASN A 141 1.38 -11.58 -16.54
CA ASN A 141 2.82 -11.39 -16.67
C ASN A 141 3.65 -12.55 -16.11
N HIS A 142 3.00 -13.53 -15.46
CA HIS A 142 3.65 -14.63 -14.74
C HIS A 142 4.75 -14.13 -13.77
N SER A 143 4.58 -12.92 -13.22
CA SER A 143 5.56 -12.25 -12.37
C SER A 143 4.89 -11.21 -11.48
N GLY A 144 5.41 -11.04 -10.29
CA GLY A 144 4.98 -10.01 -9.34
C GLY A 144 5.30 -10.39 -7.90
N VAL A 145 5.21 -9.41 -7.01
CA VAL A 145 5.42 -9.60 -5.56
C VAL A 145 4.31 -8.89 -4.80
N ILE A 146 3.71 -9.58 -3.84
CA ILE A 146 2.78 -8.99 -2.87
C ILE A 146 3.45 -9.07 -1.50
N LEU A 147 3.62 -7.91 -0.86
CA LEU A 147 4.14 -7.78 0.50
C LEU A 147 3.00 -7.34 1.42
N ASN A 148 2.73 -8.11 2.46
CA ASN A 148 1.74 -7.75 3.48
C ASN A 148 2.45 -7.29 4.75
N ILE A 149 2.19 -6.05 5.17
CA ILE A 149 2.70 -5.53 6.45
C ILE A 149 1.71 -5.97 7.53
N SER A 150 2.18 -6.85 8.39
CA SER A 150 1.43 -7.41 9.51
C SER A 150 1.96 -6.90 10.85
N SER A 151 1.46 -7.43 11.94
CA SER A 151 1.86 -7.10 13.30
C SER A 151 2.24 -8.35 14.07
N MET A 152 3.13 -8.20 15.06
CA MET A 152 3.39 -9.25 16.06
C MET A 152 2.11 -9.63 16.84
N TRP A 153 1.17 -8.70 16.96
CA TRP A 153 -0.10 -8.97 17.64
C TRP A 153 -0.98 -9.98 16.91
N GLY A 154 -0.81 -10.16 15.63
CA GLY A 154 -1.43 -11.25 14.86
C GLY A 154 -0.87 -12.65 15.17
N GLN A 155 0.26 -12.74 15.90
CA GLN A 155 0.86 -14.02 16.32
C GLN A 155 0.57 -14.34 17.80
N VAL A 156 0.58 -13.32 18.67
CA VAL A 156 0.51 -13.53 20.13
C VAL A 156 -0.71 -12.87 20.77
N GLY A 157 -1.43 -12.02 20.04
CA GLY A 157 -2.53 -11.21 20.56
C GLY A 157 -2.06 -10.05 21.44
N ALA A 158 -2.92 -9.06 21.64
CA ALA A 158 -2.66 -7.91 22.51
C ALA A 158 -3.85 -7.62 23.42
N SER A 159 -3.57 -7.22 24.66
CA SER A 159 -4.60 -6.74 25.58
C SER A 159 -5.28 -5.50 24.98
N CYS A 160 -6.61 -5.46 25.05
CA CYS A 160 -7.44 -4.39 24.51
C CYS A 160 -7.30 -4.15 22.98
N GLU A 161 -6.74 -5.09 22.21
CA GLU A 161 -6.58 -4.98 20.75
C GLU A 161 -7.11 -6.22 20.01
N VAL A 162 -8.15 -6.88 20.54
CA VAL A 162 -8.66 -8.17 20.04
C VAL A 162 -9.05 -8.12 18.55
N HIS A 163 -9.68 -7.04 18.11
CA HIS A 163 -10.11 -6.88 16.72
C HIS A 163 -8.98 -6.44 15.78
N TYR A 164 -7.84 -6.04 16.33
CA TYR A 164 -6.63 -5.78 15.57
C TYR A 164 -5.71 -7.02 15.48
N SER A 165 -5.71 -7.85 16.52
CA SER A 165 -4.95 -9.10 16.61
C SER A 165 -5.57 -10.22 15.79
#